data_17d310406365f7dc0e3687ec1dcfe83d
#
_entry.id   17d310406365f7dc0e3687ec1dcfe83d
#
_cell.length_a   1.000
_cell.length_b   1.000
_cell.length_c   1.000
_cell.angle_alpha   90.00
_cell.angle_beta   90.00
_cell.angle_gamma   90.00
#
_symmetry.space_group_name_H-M   'P 1'
#
loop_
_entity.id
_entity.type
_entity.pdbx_description
1 polymer ?
#
loop_
_entity_poly.entity_id
_entity_poly.type
_entity_poly.pdbx_seq_one_letter_code
_entity_poly.pdbx_strand_id
1 'polypeptide(L)'
;TIDSLFGTKTQAALRAFQRSARLPETGVANRDTWLAIAPFINYDNVYLRRGDRGMLVVILQTALYNAGFDPGAIDGVFGTRTHNALVAFQRAKGLSPDGIAGRRTWAQLKPYLSGGVMTYVIRPGDTLSSIARRFNTTVEELVRLNNIANPDLIIAGETLLIPA
;
A
#
# COMPACT_ATOMS: atom_id res chain seq x y z
N THR A 1 -8.31 -26.92 -7.54
CA THR A 1 -7.05 -27.29 -6.84
C THR A 1 -6.18 -26.04 -6.80
N ILE A 2 -5.65 -25.68 -5.64
CA ILE A 2 -4.63 -24.63 -5.50
C ILE A 2 -3.29 -25.35 -5.70
N ASP A 3 -2.67 -25.12 -6.84
CA ASP A 3 -1.45 -25.82 -7.27
C ASP A 3 -0.20 -24.95 -7.25
N SER A 4 -0.31 -23.72 -6.68
CA SER A 4 0.75 -22.71 -6.62
C SER A 4 1.25 -22.23 -8.01
N LEU A 5 0.54 -22.57 -9.09
CA LEU A 5 0.86 -22.12 -10.44
C LEU A 5 -0.02 -20.94 -10.85
N PHE A 6 0.59 -19.92 -11.42
CA PHE A 6 -0.11 -18.77 -12.00
C PHE A 6 -0.47 -19.09 -13.47
N GLY A 7 -1.45 -19.98 -13.63
CA GLY A 7 -1.92 -20.42 -14.95
C GLY A 7 -3.04 -19.56 -15.52
N THR A 8 -3.57 -19.95 -16.69
CA THR A 8 -4.63 -19.24 -17.41
C THR A 8 -5.91 -19.04 -16.58
N LYS A 9 -6.29 -20.01 -15.74
CA LYS A 9 -7.45 -19.89 -14.84
C LYS A 9 -7.23 -18.84 -13.76
N THR A 10 -6.03 -18.81 -13.16
CA THR A 10 -5.64 -17.81 -12.15
C THR A 10 -5.62 -16.41 -12.77
N GLN A 11 -5.07 -16.29 -13.99
CA GLN A 11 -5.05 -15.01 -14.70
C GLN A 11 -6.46 -14.52 -15.04
N ALA A 12 -7.35 -15.41 -15.48
CA ALA A 12 -8.74 -15.07 -15.76
C ALA A 12 -9.48 -14.60 -14.49
N ALA A 13 -9.29 -15.31 -13.37
CA ALA A 13 -9.85 -14.92 -12.07
C ALA A 13 -9.31 -13.55 -11.61
N LEU A 14 -7.99 -13.29 -11.81
CA LEU A 14 -7.39 -12.01 -11.48
C LEU A 14 -7.97 -10.86 -12.32
N ARG A 15 -8.15 -11.06 -13.63
CA ARG A 15 -8.82 -10.06 -14.49
C ARG A 15 -10.26 -9.79 -14.05
N ALA A 16 -11.01 -10.84 -13.71
CA ALA A 16 -12.38 -10.68 -13.20
C ALA A 16 -12.39 -9.90 -11.87
N PHE A 17 -11.45 -10.17 -10.97
CA PHE A 17 -11.29 -9.40 -9.74
C PHE A 17 -10.93 -7.93 -10.04
N GLN A 18 -9.94 -7.69 -10.90
CA GLN A 18 -9.55 -6.33 -11.30
C GLN A 18 -10.75 -5.54 -11.84
N ARG A 19 -11.58 -6.17 -12.70
CA ARG A 19 -12.83 -5.57 -13.21
C ARG A 19 -13.77 -5.20 -12.07
N SER A 20 -14.03 -6.11 -11.13
CA SER A 20 -14.91 -5.86 -9.99
C SER A 20 -14.39 -4.75 -9.08
N ALA A 21 -13.07 -4.64 -8.94
CA ALA A 21 -12.38 -3.59 -8.19
C ALA A 21 -12.19 -2.28 -8.97
N ARG A 22 -12.69 -2.20 -10.20
CA ARG A 22 -12.52 -1.04 -11.12
C ARG A 22 -11.07 -0.71 -11.44
N LEU A 23 -10.20 -1.73 -11.44
CA LEU A 23 -8.81 -1.65 -11.82
C LEU A 23 -8.61 -2.04 -13.30
N PRO A 24 -7.52 -1.62 -13.95
CA PRO A 24 -7.14 -2.11 -15.28
C PRO A 24 -7.01 -3.63 -15.31
N GLU A 25 -7.69 -4.29 -16.26
CA GLU A 25 -7.76 -5.75 -16.38
C GLU A 25 -6.48 -6.34 -17.02
N THR A 26 -5.35 -6.09 -16.41
CA THR A 26 -4.04 -6.53 -16.92
C THR A 26 -3.81 -8.04 -16.75
N GLY A 27 -4.46 -8.67 -15.78
CA GLY A 27 -4.15 -10.03 -15.36
C GLY A 27 -2.79 -10.17 -14.67
N VAL A 28 -2.21 -9.05 -14.22
CA VAL A 28 -0.98 -8.99 -13.43
C VAL A 28 -1.30 -8.44 -12.05
N ALA A 29 -0.85 -9.11 -11.00
CA ALA A 29 -1.02 -8.66 -9.63
C ALA A 29 0.00 -7.55 -9.31
N ASN A 30 -0.30 -6.34 -9.79
CA ASN A 30 0.46 -5.13 -9.46
C ASN A 30 0.09 -4.60 -8.07
N ARG A 31 0.70 -3.49 -7.65
CA ARG A 31 0.45 -2.83 -6.35
C ARG A 31 -1.03 -2.59 -6.09
N ASP A 32 -1.76 -2.02 -7.06
CA ASP A 32 -3.16 -1.66 -6.93
C ASP A 32 -4.04 -2.89 -6.70
N THR A 33 -3.75 -3.96 -7.45
CA THR A 33 -4.39 -5.25 -7.27
C THR A 33 -4.17 -5.80 -5.87
N TRP A 34 -2.94 -5.73 -5.34
CA TRP A 34 -2.63 -6.19 -4.00
C TRP A 34 -3.30 -5.35 -2.91
N LEU A 35 -3.35 -4.03 -3.06
CA LEU A 35 -4.08 -3.16 -2.12
C LEU A 35 -5.58 -3.43 -2.13
N ALA A 36 -6.17 -3.70 -3.30
CA ALA A 36 -7.58 -4.08 -3.42
C ALA A 36 -7.86 -5.47 -2.81
N ILE A 37 -6.92 -6.41 -2.87
CA ILE A 37 -7.04 -7.75 -2.27
C ILE A 37 -6.80 -7.70 -0.75
N ALA A 38 -6.05 -6.73 -0.24
CA ALA A 38 -5.61 -6.68 1.15
C ALA A 38 -6.72 -6.95 2.19
N PRO A 39 -7.95 -6.39 2.08
CA PRO A 39 -9.02 -6.65 3.04
C PRO A 39 -9.47 -8.11 3.11
N PHE A 40 -9.19 -8.90 2.07
CA PHE A 40 -9.61 -10.30 1.94
C PHE A 40 -8.52 -11.30 2.33
N ILE A 41 -7.30 -10.83 2.62
CA ILE A 41 -6.19 -11.70 3.02
C ILE A 41 -6.41 -12.18 4.46
N ASN A 42 -6.12 -13.46 4.70
CA ASN A 42 -6.00 -13.98 6.06
C ASN A 42 -4.59 -13.69 6.60
N TYR A 43 -4.52 -12.84 7.62
CA TYR A 43 -3.26 -12.44 8.26
C TYR A 43 -2.89 -13.24 9.51
N ASP A 44 -3.60 -14.32 9.84
CA ASP A 44 -3.38 -15.06 11.09
C ASP A 44 -1.95 -15.60 11.25
N ASN A 45 -1.30 -15.93 10.12
CA ASN A 45 0.06 -16.44 10.07
C ASN A 45 1.06 -15.47 9.40
N VAL A 46 0.68 -14.21 9.24
CA VAL A 46 1.56 -13.18 8.67
C VAL A 46 2.26 -12.44 9.80
N TYR A 47 3.59 -12.51 9.79
CA TYR A 47 4.45 -11.83 10.74
C TYR A 47 5.45 -10.98 9.96
N LEU A 48 5.40 -9.65 10.16
CA LEU A 48 6.34 -8.71 9.54
C LEU A 48 7.12 -7.97 10.62
N ARG A 49 8.40 -7.80 10.37
CA ARG A 49 9.35 -7.13 11.28
C ARG A 49 10.37 -6.32 10.50
N ARG A 50 11.15 -5.52 11.21
CA ARG A 50 12.22 -4.73 10.61
C ARG A 50 13.17 -5.61 9.80
N GLY A 51 13.47 -5.18 8.57
CA GLY A 51 14.28 -5.88 7.58
C GLY A 51 13.47 -6.60 6.52
N ASP A 52 12.18 -6.90 6.77
CA ASP A 52 11.32 -7.53 5.77
C ASP A 52 11.05 -6.60 4.59
N ARG A 53 10.74 -7.20 3.43
CA ARG A 53 10.49 -6.49 2.17
C ARG A 53 9.35 -7.14 1.40
N GLY A 54 8.74 -6.37 0.52
CA GLY A 54 7.76 -6.88 -0.43
C GLY A 54 6.36 -6.34 -0.22
N MET A 55 5.38 -6.93 -0.91
CA MET A 55 4.03 -6.38 -1.01
C MET A 55 3.26 -6.41 0.32
N LEU A 56 3.50 -7.39 1.18
CA LEU A 56 2.88 -7.39 2.52
C LEU A 56 3.38 -6.22 3.39
N VAL A 57 4.62 -5.76 3.17
CA VAL A 57 5.15 -4.54 3.82
C VAL A 57 4.47 -3.30 3.25
N VAL A 58 4.23 -3.22 1.92
CA VAL A 58 3.43 -2.15 1.30
C VAL A 58 2.05 -2.07 1.94
N ILE A 59 1.38 -3.21 2.10
CA ILE A 59 0.06 -3.29 2.74
C ILE A 59 0.13 -2.80 4.19
N LEU A 60 1.14 -3.23 4.96
CA LEU A 60 1.34 -2.76 6.34
C LEU A 60 1.56 -1.25 6.40
N GLN A 61 2.47 -0.73 5.57
CA GLN A 61 2.76 0.71 5.49
C GLN A 61 1.49 1.51 5.14
N THR A 62 0.73 1.04 4.15
CA THR A 62 -0.54 1.66 3.75
C THR A 62 -1.54 1.67 4.91
N ALA A 63 -1.70 0.54 5.62
CA ALA A 63 -2.62 0.46 6.75
C ALA A 63 -2.20 1.37 7.91
N LEU A 64 -0.90 1.46 8.22
CA LEU A 64 -0.38 2.38 9.24
C LEU A 64 -0.63 3.83 8.85
N TYR A 65 -0.37 4.20 7.59
CA TYR A 65 -0.65 5.52 7.07
C TYR A 65 -2.15 5.89 7.22
N ASN A 66 -3.04 4.99 6.81
CA ASN A 66 -4.49 5.16 6.92
C ASN A 66 -4.95 5.26 8.38
N ALA A 67 -4.24 4.63 9.30
CA ALA A 67 -4.49 4.71 10.74
C ALA A 67 -3.93 5.98 11.38
N GLY A 68 -3.26 6.87 10.61
CA GLY A 68 -2.67 8.11 11.09
C GLY A 68 -1.26 7.97 11.69
N PHE A 69 -0.58 6.84 11.45
CA PHE A 69 0.78 6.58 11.91
C PHE A 69 1.75 6.59 10.72
N ASP A 70 2.58 7.62 10.62
CA ASP A 70 3.49 7.83 9.48
C ASP A 70 4.58 6.75 9.36
N PRO A 71 4.48 5.82 8.38
CA PRO A 71 5.49 4.78 8.15
C PRO A 71 6.69 5.29 7.33
N GLY A 72 6.69 6.54 6.89
CA GLY A 72 7.53 7.07 5.84
C GLY A 72 6.99 6.76 4.45
N ALA A 73 7.88 6.53 3.48
CA ALA A 73 7.48 6.10 2.15
C ALA A 73 6.80 4.73 2.19
N ILE A 74 5.80 4.53 1.33
CA ILE A 74 5.16 3.22 1.12
C ILE A 74 5.92 2.51 -0.01
N ASP A 75 7.11 2.02 0.32
CA ASP A 75 8.11 1.48 -0.61
C ASP A 75 8.29 -0.05 -0.51
N GLY A 76 7.57 -0.67 0.43
CA GLY A 76 7.70 -2.11 0.68
C GLY A 76 8.96 -2.50 1.43
N VAL A 77 9.64 -1.56 2.08
CA VAL A 77 10.81 -1.83 2.93
C VAL A 77 10.47 -1.55 4.39
N PHE A 78 10.46 -2.57 5.23
CA PHE A 78 10.23 -2.42 6.65
C PHE A 78 11.47 -1.82 7.34
N GLY A 79 11.62 -0.52 7.20
CA GLY A 79 12.72 0.26 7.77
C GLY A 79 12.41 0.77 9.19
N THR A 80 13.25 1.69 9.67
CA THR A 80 13.12 2.29 11.01
C THR A 80 11.84 3.10 11.15
N ARG A 81 11.42 3.86 10.12
CA ARG A 81 10.18 4.65 10.17
C ARG A 81 8.95 3.75 10.28
N THR A 82 8.86 2.72 9.45
CA THR A 82 7.78 1.71 9.51
C THR A 82 7.73 1.05 10.88
N HIS A 83 8.89 0.68 11.46
CA HIS A 83 8.97 0.10 12.80
C HIS A 83 8.43 1.07 13.86
N ASN A 84 8.86 2.32 13.85
CA ASN A 84 8.42 3.32 14.83
C ASN A 84 6.91 3.60 14.71
N ALA A 85 6.37 3.68 13.49
CA ALA A 85 4.94 3.83 13.24
C ALA A 85 4.15 2.63 13.79
N LEU A 86 4.65 1.42 13.57
CA LEU A 86 4.02 0.19 14.08
C LEU A 86 4.00 0.16 15.61
N VAL A 87 5.13 0.48 16.25
CA VAL A 87 5.23 0.56 17.72
C VAL A 87 4.26 1.61 18.29
N ALA A 88 4.18 2.77 17.65
CA ALA A 88 3.23 3.83 18.04
C ALA A 88 1.77 3.36 17.88
N PHE A 89 1.44 2.71 16.78
CA PHE A 89 0.12 2.10 16.54
C PHE A 89 -0.21 1.04 17.60
N GLN A 90 0.73 0.13 17.89
CA GLN A 90 0.54 -0.92 18.90
C GLN A 90 0.24 -0.32 20.28
N ARG A 91 0.99 0.70 20.71
CA ARG A 91 0.74 1.42 21.96
C ARG A 91 -0.66 2.06 21.99
N ALA A 92 -1.03 2.76 20.91
CA ALA A 92 -2.33 3.41 20.80
C ALA A 92 -3.51 2.42 20.83
N LYS A 93 -3.28 1.18 20.40
CA LYS A 93 -4.29 0.09 20.41
C LYS A 93 -4.20 -0.82 21.64
N GLY A 94 -3.36 -0.49 22.63
CA GLY A 94 -3.19 -1.30 23.84
C GLY A 94 -2.55 -2.67 23.60
N LEU A 95 -1.79 -2.80 22.50
CA LEU A 95 -1.02 -4.00 22.18
C LEU A 95 0.39 -3.93 22.76
N SER A 96 1.07 -5.08 22.87
CA SER A 96 2.51 -5.11 23.15
C SER A 96 3.26 -4.38 22.04
N PRO A 97 4.07 -3.33 22.37
CA PRO A 97 4.75 -2.52 21.37
C PRO A 97 6.08 -3.17 20.94
N ASP A 98 6.01 -4.39 20.42
CA ASP A 98 7.17 -5.21 20.03
C ASP A 98 7.71 -4.90 18.64
N GLY A 99 6.99 -4.08 17.85
CA GLY A 99 7.37 -3.74 16.49
C GLY A 99 7.24 -4.90 15.50
N ILE A 100 6.44 -5.92 15.85
CA ILE A 100 6.13 -7.07 14.99
C ILE A 100 4.65 -7.01 14.60
N ALA A 101 4.38 -6.95 13.30
CA ALA A 101 3.00 -7.03 12.80
C ALA A 101 2.56 -8.51 12.75
N GLY A 102 2.15 -9.03 13.90
CA GLY A 102 1.57 -10.37 14.02
C GLY A 102 0.03 -10.34 14.08
N ARG A 103 -0.59 -11.49 14.31
CA ARG A 103 -2.04 -11.71 14.28
C ARG A 103 -2.85 -10.62 15.00
N ARG A 104 -2.47 -10.27 16.25
CA ARG A 104 -3.19 -9.25 17.04
C ARG A 104 -3.09 -7.87 16.42
N THR A 105 -1.92 -7.54 15.89
CA THR A 105 -1.68 -6.27 15.20
C THR A 105 -2.48 -6.18 13.92
N TRP A 106 -2.49 -7.24 13.10
CA TRP A 106 -3.28 -7.29 11.87
C TRP A 106 -4.78 -7.20 12.14
N ALA A 107 -5.28 -7.82 13.21
CA ALA A 107 -6.69 -7.69 13.61
C ALA A 107 -7.08 -6.23 13.88
N GLN A 108 -6.19 -5.44 14.50
CA GLN A 108 -6.40 -4.01 14.73
C GLN A 108 -6.17 -3.13 13.49
N LEU A 109 -5.35 -3.59 12.53
CA LEU A 109 -5.12 -2.90 11.26
C LEU A 109 -6.23 -3.14 10.24
N LYS A 110 -7.04 -4.19 10.40
CA LYS A 110 -8.07 -4.61 9.43
C LYS A 110 -8.98 -3.46 8.95
N PRO A 111 -9.49 -2.54 9.81
CA PRO A 111 -10.31 -1.42 9.37
C PRO A 111 -9.57 -0.43 8.46
N TYR A 112 -8.24 -0.44 8.46
CA TYR A 112 -7.38 0.49 7.74
C TYR A 112 -6.76 -0.13 6.48
N LEU A 113 -7.12 -1.36 6.12
CA LEU A 113 -6.62 -2.04 4.92
C LEU A 113 -7.26 -1.52 3.63
N SER A 114 -8.38 -0.81 3.73
CA SER A 114 -9.07 -0.16 2.61
C SER A 114 -9.26 1.32 2.89
N GLY A 115 -9.09 2.17 1.87
CA GLY A 115 -9.19 3.63 1.99
C GLY A 115 -7.85 4.29 2.37
N GLY A 116 -7.80 5.62 2.30
CA GLY A 116 -6.66 6.45 2.71
C GLY A 116 -5.56 6.64 1.66
N VAL A 117 -5.42 5.75 0.72
CA VAL A 117 -4.56 5.93 -0.47
C VAL A 117 -5.27 5.40 -1.71
N MET A 118 -5.20 6.16 -2.78
CA MET A 118 -5.65 5.78 -4.10
C MET A 118 -4.47 5.84 -5.07
N THR A 119 -4.61 5.22 -6.23
CA THR A 119 -3.59 5.25 -7.27
C THR A 119 -3.99 6.17 -8.41
N TYR A 120 -3.02 6.86 -8.97
CA TYR A 120 -3.19 7.72 -10.13
C TYR A 120 -2.13 7.40 -11.17
N VAL A 121 -2.53 7.14 -12.40
CA VAL A 121 -1.60 6.97 -13.52
C VAL A 121 -1.24 8.35 -14.05
N ILE A 122 0.04 8.70 -14.00
CA ILE A 122 0.58 9.98 -14.48
C ILE A 122 0.32 10.09 -15.97
N ARG A 123 -0.28 11.19 -16.39
CA ARG A 123 -0.60 11.47 -17.80
C ARG A 123 0.46 12.37 -18.42
N PRO A 124 0.64 12.33 -19.75
CA PRO A 124 1.47 13.30 -20.44
C PRO A 124 1.07 14.74 -20.09
N GLY A 125 2.03 15.56 -19.69
CA GLY A 125 1.82 16.95 -19.25
C GLY A 125 1.47 17.13 -17.77
N ASP A 126 1.31 16.06 -16.99
CA ASP A 126 1.15 16.17 -15.54
C ASP A 126 2.45 16.64 -14.87
N THR A 127 2.28 17.41 -13.80
CA THR A 127 3.32 17.75 -12.84
C THR A 127 2.84 17.39 -11.44
N LEU A 128 3.74 17.16 -10.48
CA LEU A 128 3.33 16.90 -9.09
C LEU A 128 2.46 18.04 -8.54
N SER A 129 2.74 19.29 -8.93
CA SER A 129 1.93 20.44 -8.51
C SER A 129 0.52 20.42 -9.08
N SER A 130 0.33 19.98 -10.34
CA SER A 130 -1.00 19.85 -10.95
C SER A 130 -1.79 18.70 -10.32
N ILE A 131 -1.11 17.58 -10.04
CA ILE A 131 -1.68 16.41 -9.39
C ILE A 131 -2.07 16.75 -7.95
N ALA A 132 -1.17 17.38 -7.18
CA ALA A 132 -1.43 17.78 -5.80
C ALA A 132 -2.68 18.68 -5.70
N ARG A 133 -2.81 19.68 -6.56
CA ARG A 133 -4.01 20.54 -6.65
C ARG A 133 -5.29 19.75 -6.98
N ARG A 134 -5.21 18.83 -7.95
CA ARG A 134 -6.36 18.01 -8.39
C ARG A 134 -6.91 17.15 -7.26
N PHE A 135 -6.04 16.61 -6.40
CA PHE A 135 -6.39 15.67 -5.34
C PHE A 135 -6.36 16.30 -3.94
N ASN A 136 -6.33 17.63 -3.86
CA ASN A 136 -6.36 18.38 -2.58
C ASN A 136 -5.29 17.91 -1.59
N THR A 137 -4.07 17.70 -2.09
CA THR A 137 -2.88 17.31 -1.31
C THR A 137 -1.72 18.27 -1.60
N THR A 138 -0.53 18.00 -1.08
CA THR A 138 0.67 18.78 -1.32
C THR A 138 1.71 18.02 -2.12
N VAL A 139 2.63 18.73 -2.77
CA VAL A 139 3.77 18.12 -3.48
C VAL A 139 4.64 17.35 -2.51
N GLU A 140 4.88 17.90 -1.31
CA GLU A 140 5.67 17.28 -0.24
C GLU A 140 5.07 15.94 0.18
N GLU A 141 3.75 15.88 0.32
CA GLU A 141 3.05 14.64 0.68
C GLU A 141 3.15 13.61 -0.43
N LEU A 142 2.97 14.00 -1.69
CA LEU A 142 3.15 13.11 -2.84
C LEU A 142 4.59 12.58 -2.92
N VAL A 143 5.59 13.43 -2.73
CA VAL A 143 7.01 13.07 -2.70
C VAL A 143 7.29 12.08 -1.58
N ARG A 144 6.80 12.37 -0.37
CA ARG A 144 6.98 11.52 0.81
C ARG A 144 6.32 10.15 0.63
N LEU A 145 5.07 10.13 0.17
CA LEU A 145 4.27 8.92 0.01
C LEU A 145 4.86 7.96 -1.03
N ASN A 146 5.45 8.51 -2.09
CA ASN A 146 5.97 7.77 -3.23
C ASN A 146 7.50 7.62 -3.24
N ASN A 147 8.21 8.17 -2.26
CA ASN A 147 9.67 8.18 -2.21
C ASN A 147 10.32 8.79 -3.48
N ILE A 148 9.76 9.91 -3.96
CA ILE A 148 10.24 10.57 -5.18
C ILE A 148 11.54 11.33 -4.87
N ALA A 149 12.63 10.93 -5.52
CA ALA A 149 13.95 11.56 -5.33
C ALA A 149 14.03 12.96 -5.97
N ASN A 150 13.38 13.14 -7.11
CA ASN A 150 13.36 14.43 -7.83
C ASN A 150 11.90 14.79 -8.18
N PRO A 151 11.31 15.81 -7.52
CA PRO A 151 9.94 16.23 -7.76
C PRO A 151 9.64 16.74 -9.18
N ASP A 152 10.67 17.20 -9.90
CA ASP A 152 10.54 17.73 -11.25
C ASP A 152 10.57 16.64 -12.32
N LEU A 153 10.86 15.40 -11.92
CA LEU A 153 11.01 14.27 -12.83
C LEU A 153 9.98 13.18 -12.48
N ILE A 154 8.78 13.27 -13.07
CA ILE A 154 7.77 12.21 -13.04
C ILE A 154 7.52 11.70 -14.46
N ILE A 155 7.26 10.41 -14.61
CA ILE A 155 7.17 9.75 -15.90
C ILE A 155 5.71 9.41 -16.20
N ALA A 156 5.23 9.85 -17.37
CA ALA A 156 3.89 9.50 -17.84
C ALA A 156 3.75 7.97 -18.00
N GLY A 157 2.64 7.42 -17.53
CA GLY A 157 2.38 5.98 -17.50
C GLY A 157 2.76 5.30 -16.18
N GLU A 158 3.57 5.93 -15.33
CA GLU A 158 3.84 5.42 -13.98
C GLU A 158 2.66 5.69 -13.05
N THR A 159 2.58 4.89 -11.99
CA THR A 159 1.53 4.99 -10.98
C THR A 159 2.02 5.75 -9.76
N LEU A 160 1.26 6.75 -9.34
CA LEU A 160 1.49 7.57 -8.16
C LEU A 160 0.45 7.23 -7.08
N LEU A 161 0.88 7.06 -5.83
CA LEU A 161 -0.01 7.00 -4.68
C LEU A 161 -0.46 8.40 -4.31
N ILE A 162 -1.76 8.56 -4.14
CA ILE A 162 -2.42 9.81 -3.77
C ILE A 162 -3.14 9.57 -2.44
N PRO A 163 -3.06 10.49 -1.46
CA PRO A 163 -3.95 10.44 -0.29
C PRO A 163 -5.41 10.50 -0.73
N ALA A 164 -6.27 9.64 -0.16
CA ALA A 164 -7.70 9.60 -0.46
C ALA A 164 -8.49 10.60 0.39
#